data_e65fc970d2c014c967ec379384806e97
#
_entry.id   e65fc970d2c014c967ec379384806e97
#
_cell.length_a   1.000
_cell.length_b   1.000
_cell.length_c   1.000
_cell.angle_alpha   90.00
_cell.angle_beta   90.00
_cell.angle_gamma   90.00
#
_symmetry.space_group_name_H-M   'P 1'
#
loop_
_entity.id
_entity.type
_entity.pdbx_description
1 polymer ?
#
loop_
_entity_poly.entity_id
_entity_poly.type
_entity_poly.pdbx_seq_one_letter_code
_entity_poly.pdbx_strand_id
1 'polypeptide(L)'
;MKVHFIAIGGAAMHNLALALMEKGYRISGSDDAIFNPSKSRLENAGICPDTMGWFPAKITTDLDAVIIGMHARSDNPELLKAQQLNLPLFSYPEYLYEQSKDKIRIVIGGSHGKTTITSMILHVLQNVGIDCDYMVGAQLKGFKTMVRLSDAPIIVLEGDEYLSSPLDLRPKFHLYKPHIALLSGIAWDHINVFPTFENYIEQFKIFIDKIQPKGYLTYASSDENLKNLVHNNDSVNFESYQLPDH
;
A
#
# COMPACT_ATOMS: atom_id res chain seq x y z
N MET A 1 4.08 1.20 20.63
CA MET A 1 4.89 1.99 19.70
C MET A 1 4.24 3.37 19.51
N LYS A 2 5.05 4.41 19.27
CA LYS A 2 4.64 5.78 18.98
C LYS A 2 4.95 6.12 17.53
N VAL A 3 3.94 6.43 16.74
CA VAL A 3 4.08 6.67 15.30
C VAL A 3 3.52 8.05 14.96
N HIS A 4 4.29 8.83 14.21
CA HIS A 4 3.87 10.12 13.71
C HIS A 4 3.62 10.08 12.20
N PHE A 5 2.55 10.73 11.75
CA PHE A 5 2.15 10.80 10.35
C PHE A 5 2.33 12.21 9.80
N ILE A 6 3.16 12.39 8.81
CA ILE A 6 3.25 13.62 8.02
C ILE A 6 2.26 13.50 6.86
N ALA A 7 1.29 14.39 6.78
CA ALA A 7 0.10 14.33 5.91
C ALA A 7 -0.88 13.19 6.29
N ILE A 8 -1.34 13.19 7.56
CA ILE A 8 -2.22 12.16 8.13
C ILE A 8 -3.61 12.12 7.46
N GLY A 9 -4.09 13.24 6.90
CA GLY A 9 -5.41 13.35 6.27
C GLY A 9 -5.55 12.68 4.91
N GLY A 10 -4.44 12.24 4.31
CA GLY A 10 -4.47 11.51 3.04
C GLY A 10 -5.34 10.25 3.09
N ALA A 11 -5.98 9.88 1.94
CA ALA A 11 -6.91 8.76 1.88
C ALA A 11 -6.31 7.43 2.38
N ALA A 12 -5.09 7.10 1.98
CA ALA A 12 -4.38 5.92 2.46
C ALA A 12 -3.86 6.12 3.90
N MET A 13 -3.33 7.30 4.20
CA MET A 13 -2.67 7.62 5.45
C MET A 13 -3.59 7.51 6.66
N HIS A 14 -4.78 8.13 6.61
CA HIS A 14 -5.72 8.06 7.73
C HIS A 14 -6.22 6.63 8.00
N ASN A 15 -6.40 5.80 6.97
CA ASN A 15 -6.79 4.40 7.16
C ASN A 15 -5.67 3.58 7.84
N LEU A 16 -4.41 3.82 7.49
CA LEU A 16 -3.27 3.19 8.18
C LEU A 16 -3.16 3.69 9.63
N ALA A 17 -3.33 4.99 9.87
CA ALA A 17 -3.31 5.57 11.21
C ALA A 17 -4.38 4.93 12.12
N LEU A 18 -5.60 4.76 11.62
CA LEU A 18 -6.69 4.09 12.33
C LEU A 18 -6.38 2.61 12.60
N ALA A 19 -5.85 1.89 11.62
CA ALA A 19 -5.49 0.48 11.79
C ALA A 19 -4.38 0.29 12.83
N LEU A 20 -3.37 1.16 12.86
CA LEU A 20 -2.30 1.12 13.86
C LEU A 20 -2.82 1.51 15.27
N MET A 21 -3.74 2.47 15.34
CA MET A 21 -4.39 2.82 16.62
C MET A 21 -5.19 1.62 17.17
N GLU A 22 -5.95 0.92 16.33
CA GLU A 22 -6.68 -0.30 16.71
C GLU A 22 -5.71 -1.42 17.17
N LYS A 23 -4.50 -1.46 16.61
CA LYS A 23 -3.40 -2.35 17.05
C LYS A 23 -2.73 -1.89 18.37
N GLY A 24 -3.19 -0.79 18.97
CA GLY A 24 -2.69 -0.28 20.25
C GLY A 24 -1.49 0.66 20.14
N TYR A 25 -1.18 1.21 18.98
CA TYR A 25 -0.11 2.19 18.81
C TYR A 25 -0.61 3.59 19.21
N ARG A 26 0.29 4.41 19.72
CA ARG A 26 0.03 5.84 19.96
C ARG A 26 0.29 6.58 18.68
N ILE A 27 -0.76 7.18 18.13
CA ILE A 27 -0.72 7.88 16.85
C ILE A 27 -0.75 9.39 17.08
N SER A 28 0.12 10.09 16.37
CA SER A 28 0.07 11.54 16.19
C SER A 28 0.24 11.87 14.71
N GLY A 29 -0.12 13.06 14.33
CA GLY A 29 0.09 13.49 12.94
C GLY A 29 -0.10 14.97 12.74
N SER A 30 0.23 15.41 11.53
CA SER A 30 0.06 16.77 11.04
C SER A 30 -0.40 16.75 9.58
N ASP A 31 -1.11 17.80 9.19
CA ASP A 31 -1.52 18.03 7.80
C ASP A 31 -1.78 19.51 7.58
N ASP A 32 -1.65 20.00 6.38
CA ASP A 32 -1.99 21.38 6.02
C ASP A 32 -3.52 21.56 5.83
N ALA A 33 -4.21 20.49 5.40
CA ALA A 33 -5.66 20.46 5.28
C ALA A 33 -6.20 19.03 5.35
N ILE A 34 -7.26 18.81 6.09
CA ILE A 34 -7.93 17.50 6.17
C ILE A 34 -9.40 17.64 5.78
N PHE A 35 -9.83 16.86 4.80
CA PHE A 35 -11.19 16.85 4.28
C PHE A 35 -11.94 15.57 4.64
N ASN A 36 -13.26 15.59 4.56
CA ASN A 36 -14.07 14.39 4.71
C ASN A 36 -13.83 13.41 3.52
N PRO A 37 -13.86 12.10 3.79
CA PRO A 37 -14.22 11.43 5.05
C PRO A 37 -13.08 11.30 6.07
N SER A 38 -11.82 11.60 5.70
CA SER A 38 -10.65 11.43 6.59
C SER A 38 -10.82 12.23 7.88
N LYS A 39 -11.28 13.48 7.79
CA LYS A 39 -11.47 14.38 8.94
C LYS A 39 -12.40 13.74 9.98
N SER A 40 -13.62 13.42 9.61
CA SER A 40 -14.60 12.84 10.53
C SER A 40 -14.13 11.52 11.15
N ARG A 41 -13.39 10.70 10.39
CA ARG A 41 -12.86 9.43 10.88
C ARG A 41 -11.76 9.63 11.93
N LEU A 42 -10.84 10.57 11.69
CA LEU A 42 -9.77 10.91 12.63
C LEU A 42 -10.34 11.60 13.89
N GLU A 43 -11.36 12.48 13.75
CA GLU A 43 -12.08 13.11 14.87
C GLU A 43 -12.77 12.06 15.74
N ASN A 44 -13.52 11.14 15.15
CA ASN A 44 -14.20 10.05 15.87
C ASN A 44 -13.24 9.11 16.61
N ALA A 45 -12.01 8.99 16.10
CA ALA A 45 -10.95 8.20 16.71
C ALA A 45 -10.12 8.98 17.75
N GLY A 46 -10.32 10.28 17.88
CA GLY A 46 -9.57 11.13 18.81
C GLY A 46 -8.12 11.37 18.44
N ILE A 47 -7.77 11.21 17.15
CA ILE A 47 -6.41 11.39 16.62
C ILE A 47 -6.33 12.46 15.51
N CYS A 48 -7.39 13.23 15.30
CA CYS A 48 -7.35 14.36 14.39
C CYS A 48 -6.45 15.48 15.00
N PRO A 49 -5.54 16.09 14.20
CA PRO A 49 -4.81 17.25 14.67
C PRO A 49 -5.74 18.41 15.05
N ASP A 50 -5.53 19.00 16.22
CA ASP A 50 -6.32 20.17 16.68
C ASP A 50 -6.08 21.41 15.81
N THR A 51 -4.89 21.51 15.23
CA THR A 51 -4.44 22.65 14.41
C THR A 51 -3.82 22.12 13.13
N MET A 52 -4.23 22.68 11.98
CA MET A 52 -3.63 22.40 10.68
C MET A 52 -2.28 23.10 10.55
N GLY A 53 -1.35 22.46 9.84
CA GLY A 53 0.01 22.91 9.61
C GLY A 53 1.06 21.87 10.00
N TRP A 54 2.31 22.28 9.93
CA TRP A 54 3.47 21.43 10.19
C TRP A 54 4.19 21.91 11.46
N PHE A 55 4.40 21.02 12.41
CA PHE A 55 4.89 21.34 13.75
C PHE A 55 6.12 20.50 14.11
N PRO A 56 7.36 20.97 13.80
CA PRO A 56 8.59 20.23 14.14
C PRO A 56 8.73 19.86 15.62
N ALA A 57 8.06 20.57 16.51
CA ALA A 57 8.05 20.27 17.94
C ALA A 57 7.36 18.94 18.27
N LYS A 58 6.49 18.40 17.38
CA LYS A 58 5.89 17.07 17.51
C LYS A 58 6.87 15.94 17.20
N ILE A 59 7.99 16.24 16.52
CA ILE A 59 9.01 15.28 16.12
C ILE A 59 10.05 15.19 17.24
N THR A 60 9.95 14.15 18.02
CA THR A 60 10.76 13.91 19.23
C THR A 60 11.47 12.56 19.15
N THR A 61 12.55 12.39 19.90
CA THR A 61 13.40 11.17 19.87
C THR A 61 12.75 9.93 20.44
N ASP A 62 11.57 10.04 21.03
CA ASP A 62 10.78 8.92 21.56
C ASP A 62 9.76 8.36 20.55
N LEU A 63 9.74 8.87 19.31
CA LEU A 63 9.00 8.30 18.20
C LEU A 63 9.71 7.04 17.68
N ASP A 64 8.95 5.96 17.56
CA ASP A 64 9.44 4.69 16.98
C ASP A 64 9.47 4.72 15.45
N ALA A 65 8.61 5.53 14.82
CA ALA A 65 8.55 5.71 13.36
C ALA A 65 7.87 7.02 12.96
N VAL A 66 8.28 7.54 11.81
CA VAL A 66 7.59 8.63 11.11
C VAL A 66 7.18 8.14 9.72
N ILE A 67 5.90 8.25 9.39
CA ILE A 67 5.34 7.82 8.11
C ILE A 67 5.04 9.04 7.26
N ILE A 68 5.56 9.03 6.02
CA ILE A 68 5.50 10.15 5.09
C ILE A 68 4.40 9.90 4.06
N GLY A 69 3.42 10.80 4.00
CA GLY A 69 2.39 10.80 2.97
C GLY A 69 2.87 11.38 1.64
N MET A 70 2.21 11.03 0.55
CA MET A 70 2.56 11.44 -0.80
C MET A 70 2.53 12.96 -1.02
N HIS A 71 1.77 13.70 -0.19
CA HIS A 71 1.68 15.17 -0.26
C HIS A 71 2.72 15.90 0.60
N ALA A 72 3.51 15.17 1.39
CA ALA A 72 4.60 15.76 2.16
C ALA A 72 5.77 16.12 1.21
N ARG A 73 6.00 17.42 1.03
CA ARG A 73 7.12 17.91 0.19
C ARG A 73 8.46 17.60 0.85
N SER A 74 9.52 17.52 0.04
CA SER A 74 10.89 17.26 0.54
C SER A 74 11.42 18.35 1.49
N ASP A 75 10.86 19.55 1.42
CA ASP A 75 11.17 20.69 2.30
C ASP A 75 10.24 20.78 3.54
N ASN A 76 9.41 19.76 3.79
CA ASN A 76 8.51 19.75 4.95
C ASN A 76 9.31 19.83 6.26
N PRO A 77 8.99 20.79 7.17
CA PRO A 77 9.80 21.04 8.36
C PRO A 77 9.79 19.88 9.38
N GLU A 78 8.72 19.08 9.42
CA GLU A 78 8.67 17.87 10.26
C GLU A 78 9.55 16.76 9.67
N LEU A 79 9.56 16.60 8.34
CA LEU A 79 10.43 15.66 7.66
C LEU A 79 11.91 16.01 7.89
N LEU A 80 12.29 17.27 7.71
CA LEU A 80 13.64 17.74 7.97
C LEU A 80 14.06 17.52 9.43
N LYS A 81 13.13 17.74 10.37
CA LYS A 81 13.39 17.48 11.79
C LYS A 81 13.57 16.00 12.08
N ALA A 82 12.76 15.13 11.47
CA ALA A 82 12.87 13.68 11.63
C ALA A 82 14.21 13.16 11.07
N GLN A 83 14.66 13.67 9.92
CA GLN A 83 15.98 13.39 9.36
C GLN A 83 17.11 13.86 10.28
N GLN A 84 17.03 15.09 10.81
CA GLN A 84 18.00 15.63 11.76
C GLN A 84 18.16 14.75 13.01
N LEU A 85 17.05 14.16 13.49
CA LEU A 85 17.04 13.29 14.66
C LEU A 85 17.35 11.82 14.32
N ASN A 86 17.63 11.48 13.05
CA ASN A 86 17.85 10.12 12.55
C ASN A 86 16.73 9.15 12.95
N LEU A 87 15.48 9.61 12.94
CA LEU A 87 14.34 8.76 13.22
C LEU A 87 14.06 7.80 12.05
N PRO A 88 13.50 6.60 12.32
CA PRO A 88 13.05 5.70 11.27
C PRO A 88 11.95 6.36 10.42
N LEU A 89 12.25 6.57 9.14
CA LEU A 89 11.35 7.19 8.16
C LEU A 89 10.85 6.10 7.20
N PHE A 90 9.55 6.11 6.96
CA PHE A 90 8.91 5.17 6.04
C PHE A 90 7.94 5.88 5.11
N SER A 91 7.89 5.46 3.87
CA SER A 91 6.71 5.68 3.04
C SER A 91 5.55 4.81 3.53
N TYR A 92 4.33 5.14 3.11
CA TYR A 92 3.15 4.33 3.40
C TYR A 92 3.32 2.83 3.02
N PRO A 93 3.76 2.47 1.80
CA PRO A 93 3.92 1.06 1.45
C PRO A 93 5.10 0.38 2.15
N GLU A 94 6.18 1.09 2.47
CA GLU A 94 7.27 0.54 3.28
C GLU A 94 6.77 0.15 4.68
N TYR A 95 5.96 1.00 5.30
CA TYR A 95 5.44 0.69 6.62
C TYR A 95 4.42 -0.45 6.61
N LEU A 96 3.60 -0.56 5.54
CA LEU A 96 2.75 -1.75 5.34
C LEU A 96 3.57 -3.03 5.19
N TYR A 97 4.68 -2.97 4.47
CA TYR A 97 5.61 -4.10 4.38
C TYR A 97 6.17 -4.46 5.75
N GLU A 98 6.65 -3.49 6.54
CA GLU A 98 7.14 -3.73 7.91
C GLU A 98 6.09 -4.40 8.81
N GLN A 99 4.83 -3.99 8.71
CA GLN A 99 3.72 -4.60 9.45
C GLN A 99 3.31 -5.99 8.94
N SER A 100 3.80 -6.39 7.78
CA SER A 100 3.42 -7.65 7.10
C SER A 100 4.60 -8.56 6.73
N LYS A 101 5.83 -8.23 7.11
CA LYS A 101 7.02 -9.00 6.71
C LYS A 101 6.99 -10.46 7.15
N ASP A 102 6.36 -10.75 8.27
CA ASP A 102 6.21 -12.09 8.84
C ASP A 102 4.91 -12.79 8.41
N LYS A 103 4.15 -12.20 7.47
CA LYS A 103 2.89 -12.73 6.96
C LYS A 103 3.02 -13.25 5.53
N ILE A 104 2.10 -14.12 5.15
CA ILE A 104 1.90 -14.44 3.73
C ILE A 104 1.25 -13.23 3.06
N ARG A 105 1.97 -12.60 2.15
CA ARG A 105 1.51 -11.43 1.39
C ARG A 105 0.94 -11.86 0.05
N ILE A 106 -0.34 -11.59 -0.14
CA ILE A 106 -1.07 -11.76 -1.41
C ILE A 106 -1.21 -10.37 -2.01
N VAL A 107 -0.65 -10.13 -3.19
CA VAL A 107 -0.65 -8.81 -3.82
C VAL A 107 -1.34 -8.86 -5.17
N ILE A 108 -2.34 -8.01 -5.34
CA ILE A 108 -3.14 -7.91 -6.56
C ILE A 108 -2.70 -6.67 -7.33
N GLY A 109 -1.99 -6.86 -8.43
CA GLY A 109 -1.55 -5.81 -9.35
C GLY A 109 -2.30 -5.83 -10.68
N GLY A 110 -1.96 -4.88 -11.53
CA GLY A 110 -2.56 -4.71 -12.86
C GLY A 110 -3.26 -3.38 -13.03
N SER A 111 -3.45 -2.94 -14.25
CA SER A 111 -3.97 -1.60 -14.54
C SER A 111 -5.44 -1.45 -14.14
N HIS A 112 -6.23 -2.51 -14.25
CA HIS A 112 -7.67 -2.48 -13.98
C HIS A 112 -8.13 -3.66 -13.11
N GLY A 113 -9.25 -3.47 -12.40
CA GLY A 113 -9.89 -4.53 -11.63
C GLY A 113 -9.26 -4.86 -10.28
N LYS A 114 -8.16 -4.25 -9.88
CA LYS A 114 -7.46 -4.51 -8.60
C LYS A 114 -8.40 -4.54 -7.40
N THR A 115 -9.15 -3.46 -7.17
CA THR A 115 -10.09 -3.35 -6.04
C THR A 115 -11.18 -4.42 -6.07
N THR A 116 -11.73 -4.72 -7.25
CA THR A 116 -12.76 -5.75 -7.42
C THR A 116 -12.20 -7.12 -7.06
N ILE A 117 -11.05 -7.49 -7.63
CA ILE A 117 -10.41 -8.79 -7.37
C ILE A 117 -10.01 -8.89 -5.88
N THR A 118 -9.42 -7.84 -5.32
CA THR A 118 -9.08 -7.80 -3.88
C THR A 118 -10.33 -8.03 -3.02
N SER A 119 -11.45 -7.36 -3.32
CA SER A 119 -12.69 -7.54 -2.57
C SER A 119 -13.29 -8.94 -2.71
N MET A 120 -13.20 -9.57 -3.90
CA MET A 120 -13.61 -10.95 -4.12
C MET A 120 -12.78 -11.93 -3.29
N ILE A 121 -11.45 -11.77 -3.26
CA ILE A 121 -10.56 -12.60 -2.44
C ILE A 121 -10.89 -12.45 -0.96
N LEU A 122 -11.06 -11.22 -0.46
CA LEU A 122 -11.44 -10.98 0.92
C LEU A 122 -12.78 -11.61 1.28
N HIS A 123 -13.77 -11.50 0.38
CA HIS A 123 -15.08 -12.14 0.56
C HIS A 123 -14.96 -13.67 0.66
N VAL A 124 -14.18 -14.30 -0.22
CA VAL A 124 -13.97 -15.76 -0.19
C VAL A 124 -13.28 -16.18 1.10
N LEU A 125 -12.17 -15.50 1.49
CA LEU A 125 -11.44 -15.82 2.72
C LEU A 125 -12.33 -15.71 3.95
N GLN A 126 -13.15 -14.65 4.04
CA GLN A 126 -14.10 -14.46 5.12
C GLN A 126 -15.15 -15.58 5.17
N ASN A 127 -15.70 -16.00 4.02
CA ASN A 127 -16.73 -17.06 3.98
C ASN A 127 -16.20 -18.45 4.36
N VAL A 128 -14.92 -18.72 4.10
CA VAL A 128 -14.29 -19.99 4.51
C VAL A 128 -13.63 -19.91 5.91
N GLY A 129 -13.80 -18.81 6.63
CA GLY A 129 -13.31 -18.63 8.00
C GLY A 129 -11.80 -18.41 8.12
N ILE A 130 -11.14 -17.99 7.04
CA ILE A 130 -9.71 -17.66 7.07
C ILE A 130 -9.54 -16.18 7.46
N ASP A 131 -8.92 -15.97 8.63
CA ASP A 131 -8.60 -14.61 9.10
C ASP A 131 -7.45 -14.00 8.30
N CYS A 132 -7.63 -12.78 7.83
CA CYS A 132 -6.63 -12.06 7.06
C CYS A 132 -6.67 -10.55 7.32
N ASP A 133 -5.49 -9.94 7.28
CA ASP A 133 -5.35 -8.50 7.17
C ASP A 133 -5.56 -8.04 5.72
N TYR A 134 -5.75 -6.77 5.52
CA TYR A 134 -5.93 -6.23 4.17
C TYR A 134 -5.51 -4.76 4.05
N MET A 135 -5.21 -4.38 2.83
CA MET A 135 -5.16 -3.00 2.35
C MET A 135 -5.84 -2.93 0.99
N VAL A 136 -6.86 -2.07 0.88
CA VAL A 136 -7.67 -1.86 -0.33
C VAL A 136 -7.63 -0.38 -0.70
N GLY A 137 -7.53 -0.07 -1.97
CA GLY A 137 -7.38 1.30 -2.47
C GLY A 137 -8.66 2.16 -2.43
N ALA A 138 -9.83 1.54 -2.26
CA ALA A 138 -11.11 2.24 -2.23
C ALA A 138 -12.01 1.76 -1.09
N GLN A 139 -12.95 2.61 -0.68
CA GLN A 139 -13.94 2.26 0.33
C GLN A 139 -14.86 1.14 -0.15
N LEU A 140 -14.83 0.01 0.55
CA LEU A 140 -15.72 -1.11 0.32
C LEU A 140 -16.92 -1.07 1.27
N LYS A 141 -18.11 -1.43 0.75
CA LYS A 141 -19.32 -1.56 1.56
C LYS A 141 -19.14 -2.70 2.58
N GLY A 142 -19.43 -2.42 3.84
CA GLY A 142 -19.29 -3.39 4.93
C GLY A 142 -17.90 -3.39 5.60
N PHE A 143 -16.93 -2.66 5.08
CA PHE A 143 -15.61 -2.50 5.69
C PHE A 143 -15.54 -1.19 6.47
N LYS A 144 -15.10 -1.26 7.73
CA LYS A 144 -14.94 -0.09 8.61
C LYS A 144 -13.82 0.82 8.13
N THR A 145 -12.69 0.22 7.76
CA THR A 145 -11.48 0.91 7.27
C THR A 145 -10.97 0.20 6.02
N MET A 146 -10.11 0.88 5.24
CA MET A 146 -9.48 0.30 4.06
C MET A 146 -8.17 -0.42 4.38
N VAL A 147 -7.73 -0.36 5.64
CA VAL A 147 -6.58 -1.09 6.16
C VAL A 147 -6.98 -1.81 7.44
N ARG A 148 -6.65 -3.09 7.53
CA ARG A 148 -6.73 -3.89 8.75
C ARG A 148 -5.36 -4.46 9.04
N LEU A 149 -4.89 -4.31 10.28
CA LEU A 149 -3.65 -4.86 10.79
C LEU A 149 -3.90 -5.56 12.13
N SER A 150 -3.64 -6.85 12.18
CA SER A 150 -3.84 -7.72 13.35
C SER A 150 -2.71 -8.75 13.44
N ASP A 151 -2.92 -9.82 14.18
CA ASP A 151 -2.00 -10.97 14.22
C ASP A 151 -2.36 -12.05 13.19
N ALA A 152 -3.28 -11.77 12.25
CA ALA A 152 -3.63 -12.69 11.17
C ALA A 152 -2.38 -13.08 10.35
N PRO A 153 -2.25 -14.37 9.94
CA PRO A 153 -1.06 -14.86 9.27
C PRO A 153 -0.97 -14.45 7.80
N ILE A 154 -2.05 -13.94 7.25
CA ILE A 154 -2.17 -13.54 5.84
C ILE A 154 -2.51 -12.06 5.76
N ILE A 155 -1.99 -11.39 4.74
CA ILE A 155 -2.43 -10.06 4.34
C ILE A 155 -2.69 -10.01 2.84
N VAL A 156 -3.81 -9.41 2.45
CA VAL A 156 -4.18 -9.14 1.06
C VAL A 156 -3.95 -7.65 0.77
N LEU A 157 -3.11 -7.35 -0.20
CA LEU A 157 -2.70 -5.99 -0.53
C LEU A 157 -3.09 -5.64 -1.97
N GLU A 158 -3.79 -4.56 -2.15
CA GLU A 158 -3.98 -3.97 -3.47
C GLU A 158 -2.68 -3.32 -3.94
N GLY A 159 -2.11 -3.84 -5.03
CA GLY A 159 -0.82 -3.42 -5.57
C GLY A 159 -0.96 -2.26 -6.54
N ASP A 160 -0.77 -1.04 -6.05
CA ASP A 160 -0.79 0.17 -6.85
C ASP A 160 0.57 0.39 -7.51
N GLU A 161 0.57 0.60 -8.82
CA GLU A 161 1.74 0.91 -9.63
C GLU A 161 2.19 2.38 -9.55
N TYR A 162 1.46 3.23 -8.83
CA TYR A 162 1.85 4.61 -8.61
C TYR A 162 2.96 4.76 -7.56
N LEU A 163 3.65 5.91 -7.57
CA LEU A 163 4.80 6.19 -6.72
C LEU A 163 4.52 6.06 -5.22
N SER A 164 5.53 5.65 -4.45
CA SER A 164 5.44 5.37 -3.01
C SER A 164 5.41 6.62 -2.15
N SER A 165 6.29 7.58 -2.44
CA SER A 165 6.36 8.86 -1.74
C SER A 165 7.14 9.89 -2.57
N PRO A 166 7.18 11.17 -2.17
CA PRO A 166 8.02 12.17 -2.82
C PRO A 166 9.53 11.88 -2.73
N LEU A 167 9.93 11.06 -1.76
CA LEU A 167 11.33 10.66 -1.55
C LEU A 167 11.66 9.31 -2.16
N ASP A 168 10.66 8.49 -2.46
CA ASP A 168 10.80 7.16 -3.05
C ASP A 168 9.91 7.05 -4.28
N LEU A 169 10.53 7.16 -5.44
CA LEU A 169 9.83 7.12 -6.73
C LEU A 169 9.57 5.69 -7.22
N ARG A 170 9.86 4.66 -6.42
CA ARG A 170 9.48 3.30 -6.76
C ARG A 170 7.96 3.13 -6.68
N PRO A 171 7.34 2.38 -7.58
CA PRO A 171 5.94 1.97 -7.46
C PRO A 171 5.66 1.26 -6.13
N LYS A 172 4.49 1.52 -5.55
CA LYS A 172 4.11 0.95 -4.23
C LYS A 172 4.16 -0.58 -4.22
N PHE A 173 3.69 -1.23 -5.29
CA PHE A 173 3.66 -2.69 -5.34
C PHE A 173 5.05 -3.36 -5.34
N HIS A 174 6.13 -2.65 -5.73
CA HIS A 174 7.49 -3.17 -5.61
C HIS A 174 7.94 -3.41 -4.17
N LEU A 175 7.33 -2.71 -3.22
CA LEU A 175 7.73 -2.76 -1.81
C LEU A 175 7.08 -3.92 -1.05
N TYR A 176 6.00 -4.48 -1.58
CA TYR A 176 5.24 -5.51 -0.87
C TYR A 176 5.84 -6.93 -0.92
N LYS A 177 6.74 -7.22 -1.85
CA LYS A 177 7.45 -8.51 -1.98
C LYS A 177 6.52 -9.71 -1.78
N PRO A 178 5.59 -9.98 -2.72
CA PRO A 178 4.52 -10.96 -2.55
C PRO A 178 5.03 -12.39 -2.43
N HIS A 179 4.29 -13.24 -1.68
CA HIS A 179 4.39 -14.68 -1.76
C HIS A 179 3.45 -15.23 -2.83
N ILE A 180 2.31 -14.58 -3.00
CA ILE A 180 1.33 -14.86 -4.03
C ILE A 180 1.00 -13.53 -4.72
N ALA A 181 1.12 -13.48 -6.02
CA ALA A 181 0.79 -12.33 -6.83
C ALA A 181 -0.34 -12.67 -7.82
N LEU A 182 -1.19 -11.69 -8.11
CA LEU A 182 -2.13 -11.74 -9.21
C LEU A 182 -1.94 -10.51 -10.08
N LEU A 183 -1.84 -10.69 -11.40
CA LEU A 183 -1.79 -9.61 -12.38
C LEU A 183 -2.98 -9.69 -13.33
N SER A 184 -3.84 -8.67 -13.27
CA SER A 184 -5.10 -8.63 -14.03
C SER A 184 -4.97 -8.09 -15.47
N GLY A 185 -3.81 -7.55 -15.84
CA GLY A 185 -3.53 -7.03 -17.17
C GLY A 185 -2.63 -5.79 -17.12
N ILE A 186 -2.03 -5.46 -18.26
CA ILE A 186 -1.18 -4.27 -18.43
C ILE A 186 -1.80 -3.37 -19.51
N ALA A 187 -2.48 -2.31 -19.08
CA ALA A 187 -2.94 -1.24 -19.95
C ALA A 187 -2.25 0.06 -19.51
N TRP A 188 -1.65 0.78 -20.44
CA TRP A 188 -0.85 1.95 -20.11
C TRP A 188 -1.64 3.01 -19.34
N ASP A 189 -1.22 3.26 -18.12
CA ASP A 189 -1.78 4.24 -17.20
C ASP A 189 -0.66 5.09 -16.58
N HIS A 190 -1.03 6.15 -15.84
CA HIS A 190 -0.08 7.03 -15.15
C HIS A 190 1.02 7.61 -16.07
N ILE A 191 0.62 8.11 -17.27
CA ILE A 191 1.53 8.67 -18.29
C ILE A 191 2.40 9.81 -17.72
N ASN A 192 1.92 10.53 -16.71
CA ASN A 192 2.67 11.56 -16.00
C ASN A 192 3.88 11.03 -15.22
N VAL A 193 3.90 9.73 -14.90
CA VAL A 193 4.96 9.04 -14.17
C VAL A 193 5.76 8.12 -15.09
N PHE A 194 5.06 7.41 -15.99
CA PHE A 194 5.63 6.46 -16.94
C PHE A 194 5.42 6.98 -18.37
N PRO A 195 6.36 7.78 -18.89
CA PRO A 195 6.16 8.51 -20.15
C PRO A 195 6.14 7.62 -21.40
N THR A 196 6.60 6.35 -21.30
CA THR A 196 6.51 5.36 -22.37
C THR A 196 5.89 4.07 -21.89
N PHE A 197 5.27 3.33 -22.79
CA PHE A 197 4.65 2.05 -22.46
C PHE A 197 5.69 1.01 -22.01
N GLU A 198 6.86 1.01 -22.63
CA GLU A 198 7.99 0.13 -22.26
C GLU A 198 8.43 0.38 -20.81
N ASN A 199 8.51 1.66 -20.41
CA ASN A 199 8.83 2.04 -19.02
C ASN A 199 7.75 1.52 -18.04
N TYR A 200 6.47 1.57 -18.45
CA TYR A 200 5.36 1.05 -17.65
C TYR A 200 5.42 -0.49 -17.54
N ILE A 201 5.65 -1.22 -18.64
CA ILE A 201 5.82 -2.69 -18.65
C ILE A 201 6.98 -3.12 -17.74
N GLU A 202 8.09 -2.38 -17.76
CA GLU A 202 9.26 -2.70 -16.91
C GLU A 202 8.91 -2.70 -15.41
N GLN A 203 7.92 -1.89 -14.98
CA GLN A 203 7.48 -1.91 -13.58
C GLN A 203 6.84 -3.24 -13.19
N PHE A 204 6.10 -3.88 -14.11
CA PHE A 204 5.52 -5.20 -13.88
C PHE A 204 6.56 -6.31 -13.87
N LYS A 205 7.58 -6.20 -14.73
CA LYS A 205 8.73 -7.11 -14.70
C LYS A 205 9.45 -7.03 -13.36
N ILE A 206 9.79 -5.82 -12.90
CA ILE A 206 10.41 -5.63 -11.59
C ILE A 206 9.51 -6.18 -10.46
N PHE A 207 8.19 -6.01 -10.55
CA PHE A 207 7.26 -6.57 -9.58
C PHE A 207 7.30 -8.11 -9.55
N ILE A 208 7.31 -8.77 -10.71
CA ILE A 208 7.45 -10.23 -10.81
C ILE A 208 8.75 -10.69 -10.17
N ASP A 209 9.86 -9.99 -10.41
CA ASP A 209 11.18 -10.28 -9.82
C ASP A 209 11.21 -10.09 -8.29
N LYS A 210 10.23 -9.36 -7.71
CA LYS A 210 10.08 -9.20 -6.24
C LYS A 210 9.24 -10.29 -5.58
N ILE A 211 8.64 -11.19 -6.32
CA ILE A 211 7.94 -12.34 -5.77
C ILE A 211 8.93 -13.20 -4.98
N GLN A 212 8.52 -13.65 -3.79
CA GLN A 212 9.40 -14.44 -2.93
C GLN A 212 9.81 -15.76 -3.60
N PRO A 213 10.99 -16.31 -3.30
CA PRO A 213 11.41 -17.60 -3.83
C PRO A 213 10.34 -18.68 -3.58
N LYS A 214 10.01 -19.47 -4.60
CA LYS A 214 8.91 -20.46 -4.62
C LYS A 214 7.51 -19.84 -4.48
N GLY A 215 7.37 -18.53 -4.66
CA GLY A 215 6.07 -17.87 -4.71
C GLY A 215 5.30 -18.21 -5.98
N TYR A 216 4.07 -17.72 -6.04
CA TYR A 216 3.13 -17.98 -7.13
C TYR A 216 2.69 -16.70 -7.79
N LEU A 217 2.56 -16.75 -9.10
CA LEU A 217 1.95 -15.69 -9.91
C LEU A 217 0.77 -16.26 -10.69
N THR A 218 -0.41 -15.68 -10.46
CA THR A 218 -1.58 -15.90 -11.30
C THR A 218 -1.75 -14.71 -12.23
N TYR A 219 -1.95 -14.92 -13.53
CA TYR A 219 -2.03 -13.81 -14.50
C TYR A 219 -3.10 -14.04 -15.57
N ALA A 220 -3.66 -12.95 -16.10
CA ALA A 220 -4.61 -12.95 -17.19
C ALA A 220 -3.94 -13.36 -18.50
N SER A 221 -4.25 -14.53 -19.03
CA SER A 221 -3.65 -15.05 -20.27
C SER A 221 -4.15 -14.38 -21.54
N SER A 222 -5.17 -13.53 -21.46
CA SER A 222 -5.63 -12.66 -22.56
C SER A 222 -4.68 -11.48 -22.82
N ASP A 223 -3.76 -11.18 -21.89
CA ASP A 223 -2.78 -10.09 -22.03
C ASP A 223 -1.46 -10.60 -22.53
N GLU A 224 -1.11 -10.25 -23.79
CA GLU A 224 0.12 -10.68 -24.42
C GLU A 224 1.38 -10.11 -23.76
N ASN A 225 1.32 -8.93 -23.14
CA ASN A 225 2.45 -8.35 -22.42
C ASN A 225 2.77 -9.17 -21.18
N LEU A 226 1.73 -9.59 -20.42
CA LEU A 226 1.91 -10.48 -19.28
C LEU A 226 2.45 -11.83 -19.68
N LYS A 227 1.94 -12.45 -20.75
CA LYS A 227 2.48 -13.70 -21.27
C LYS A 227 3.98 -13.60 -21.55
N ASN A 228 4.40 -12.56 -22.26
CA ASN A 228 5.79 -12.35 -22.61
C ASN A 228 6.67 -12.15 -21.36
N LEU A 229 6.21 -11.42 -20.36
CA LEU A 229 6.95 -11.21 -19.11
C LEU A 229 7.10 -12.51 -18.31
N VAL A 230 6.05 -13.33 -18.25
CA VAL A 230 6.02 -14.57 -17.46
C VAL A 230 6.88 -15.65 -18.13
N HIS A 231 6.80 -15.82 -19.47
CA HIS A 231 7.58 -16.83 -20.19
C HIS A 231 9.10 -16.62 -20.13
N ASN A 232 9.53 -15.41 -19.80
CA ASN A 232 10.95 -15.06 -19.64
C ASN A 232 11.42 -15.09 -18.17
N ASN A 233 10.61 -15.66 -17.26
CA ASN A 233 10.94 -15.72 -15.84
C ASN A 233 10.83 -17.15 -15.29
N ASP A 234 11.97 -17.76 -15.00
CA ASP A 234 12.07 -19.15 -14.51
C ASP A 234 12.06 -19.24 -12.96
N SER A 235 11.99 -18.12 -12.26
CA SER A 235 12.18 -18.06 -10.80
C SER A 235 10.88 -18.23 -9.99
N VAL A 236 9.72 -18.14 -10.64
CA VAL A 236 8.39 -18.11 -10.02
C VAL A 236 7.50 -19.20 -10.60
N ASN A 237 6.69 -19.84 -9.74
CA ASN A 237 5.61 -20.72 -10.22
C ASN A 237 4.48 -19.85 -10.75
N PHE A 238 3.96 -20.15 -11.92
CA PHE A 238 2.89 -19.35 -12.51
C PHE A 238 1.72 -20.21 -13.02
N GLU A 239 0.54 -19.63 -12.97
CA GLU A 239 -0.70 -20.17 -13.50
C GLU A 239 -1.46 -19.08 -14.23
N SER A 240 -1.97 -19.40 -15.40
CA SER A 240 -2.79 -18.46 -16.16
C SER A 240 -4.27 -18.68 -15.92
N TYR A 241 -5.05 -17.61 -15.97
CA TYR A 241 -6.49 -17.68 -16.09
C TYR A 241 -6.97 -16.94 -17.34
N GLN A 242 -8.06 -17.38 -17.90
CA GLN A 242 -8.69 -16.74 -19.04
C GLN A 242 -10.11 -16.32 -18.64
N LEU A 243 -10.46 -15.09 -18.99
CA LEU A 243 -11.86 -14.68 -18.89
C LEU A 243 -12.66 -15.43 -19.97
N PRO A 244 -13.90 -15.87 -19.68
CA PRO A 244 -14.76 -16.45 -20.71
C PRO A 244 -14.94 -15.46 -21.86
N ASP A 245 -14.87 -15.95 -23.10
CA ASP A 245 -15.24 -15.17 -24.27
C ASP A 245 -16.72 -14.80 -24.15
N HIS A 246 -17.03 -13.51 -24.24
CA HIS A 246 -18.40 -12.99 -24.23
C HIS A 246 -19.05 -13.00 -25.60
#